data_966c7e2cb6f30fa135c49526167a8688
#
_entry.id   966c7e2cb6f30fa135c49526167a8688
#
_cell.length_a   1.000
_cell.length_b   1.000
_cell.length_c   1.000
_cell.angle_alpha   90.00
_cell.angle_beta   90.00
_cell.angle_gamma   90.00
#
_symmetry.space_group_name_H-M   'P 1'
#
loop_
_entity.id
_entity.type
_entity.pdbx_description
1 polymer ?
#
loop_
_entity_poly.entity_id
_entity_poly.type
_entity_poly.pdbx_seq_one_letter_code
_entity_poly.pdbx_strand_id
1 'polypeptide(L)'
;MSASALDSLQLLERSYRYDAVKPNGANGFFTHFPQSSGTCRPSATVMPLSADKTALKSHVDSFPGLGGTAGHLGTQFAWYMLDPDWGSVWGSQSKGLPYAMATELNEYGKPRLYKIAVLMTDGEYNRQYSGADSTTQAREFCTRMKAEGIVIYTVGFEIGESGSAYDTMQQCASTSEHFYNASNGEELRIAFRDIAMQVSTLRLAE
;
A
#
# COMPACT_ATOMS: atom_id res chain seq x y z
N MET A 1 -13.87 5.10 19.55
CA MET A 1 -12.98 4.55 18.51
C MET A 1 -13.85 4.25 17.30
N SER A 2 -13.48 4.74 16.13
CA SER A 2 -14.20 4.41 14.91
C SER A 2 -13.99 2.92 14.57
N ALA A 3 -14.90 2.31 13.81
CA ALA A 3 -14.74 0.93 13.37
C ALA A 3 -13.41 0.71 12.61
N SER A 4 -12.93 1.74 11.90
CA SER A 4 -11.63 1.74 11.21
C SER A 4 -10.45 1.62 12.16
N ALA A 5 -10.47 2.29 13.30
CA ALA A 5 -9.37 2.23 14.28
C ALA A 5 -9.27 0.84 14.93
N LEU A 6 -10.41 0.20 15.22
CA LEU A 6 -10.44 -1.18 15.72
C LEU A 6 -9.92 -2.17 14.67
N ASP A 7 -10.30 -1.98 13.42
CA ASP A 7 -9.84 -2.80 12.31
C ASP A 7 -8.34 -2.63 12.04
N SER A 8 -7.83 -1.39 12.10
CA SER A 8 -6.39 -1.11 11.97
C SER A 8 -5.58 -1.75 13.11
N LEU A 9 -6.10 -1.70 14.35
CA LEU A 9 -5.49 -2.39 15.49
C LEU A 9 -5.53 -3.93 15.34
N GLN A 10 -6.63 -4.48 14.85
CA GLN A 10 -6.71 -5.92 14.57
C GLN A 10 -5.76 -6.37 13.45
N LEU A 11 -5.56 -5.53 12.45
CA LEU A 11 -4.64 -5.79 11.35
C LEU A 11 -3.19 -5.68 11.81
N LEU A 12 -2.89 -4.69 12.66
CA LEU A 12 -1.60 -4.59 13.33
C LEU A 12 -1.35 -5.79 14.24
N GLU A 13 -2.33 -6.18 15.06
CA GLU A 13 -2.23 -7.37 15.87
C GLU A 13 -2.00 -8.63 15.05
N ARG A 14 -2.59 -8.75 13.87
CA ARG A 14 -2.35 -9.88 12.98
C ARG A 14 -0.94 -9.89 12.41
N SER A 15 -0.42 -8.75 11.98
CA SER A 15 0.97 -8.66 11.53
C SER A 15 1.96 -8.80 12.70
N TYR A 16 1.61 -8.30 13.87
CA TYR A 16 2.43 -8.36 15.07
C TYR A 16 2.38 -9.73 15.76
N ARG A 17 1.22 -10.39 15.78
CA ARG A 17 1.07 -11.75 16.32
C ARG A 17 1.94 -12.77 15.62
N TYR A 18 2.23 -12.53 14.37
CA TYR A 18 3.12 -13.41 13.63
C TYR A 18 4.56 -13.36 14.15
N ASP A 19 4.97 -12.20 14.62
CA ASP A 19 6.26 -11.98 15.26
C ASP A 19 6.24 -12.33 16.76
N ALA A 20 5.16 -12.03 17.45
CA ALA A 20 5.04 -12.15 18.89
C ALA A 20 4.62 -13.55 19.38
N VAL A 21 4.04 -14.37 18.52
CA VAL A 21 3.40 -15.64 18.92
C VAL A 21 4.38 -16.66 19.49
N LYS A 22 5.67 -16.50 19.26
CA LYS A 22 6.66 -17.45 19.77
C LYS A 22 7.92 -16.74 20.28
N PRO A 23 7.83 -16.13 21.47
CA PRO A 23 8.95 -15.38 22.05
C PRO A 23 10.19 -16.23 22.33
N ASN A 24 10.11 -17.53 22.23
CA ASN A 24 11.24 -18.47 22.38
C ASN A 24 12.02 -18.77 21.08
N GLY A 25 11.89 -17.92 20.07
CA GLY A 25 12.58 -18.06 18.79
C GLY A 25 11.92 -19.01 17.78
N ALA A 26 10.84 -19.68 18.15
CA ALA A 26 10.09 -20.52 17.23
C ALA A 26 8.85 -19.79 16.71
N ASN A 27 8.96 -18.51 16.37
CA ASN A 27 7.83 -17.76 15.85
C ASN A 27 7.64 -18.03 14.36
N GLY A 28 6.39 -17.98 13.94
CA GLY A 28 6.03 -18.29 12.57
C GLY A 28 6.61 -17.31 11.56
N PHE A 29 6.83 -16.05 11.93
CA PHE A 29 7.36 -15.02 11.05
C PHE A 29 8.78 -15.38 10.59
N PHE A 30 9.65 -15.70 11.52
CA PHE A 30 11.04 -16.05 11.21
C PHE A 30 11.18 -17.42 10.52
N THR A 31 10.23 -18.31 10.67
CA THR A 31 10.26 -19.61 9.99
C THR A 31 9.86 -19.52 8.52
N HIS A 32 9.21 -18.44 8.10
CA HIS A 32 8.82 -18.24 6.70
C HIS A 32 9.82 -17.41 5.89
N PHE A 33 10.70 -16.66 6.56
CA PHE A 33 11.86 -16.08 5.88
C PHE A 33 13.00 -17.09 5.93
N PRO A 34 13.57 -17.46 4.78
CA PRO A 34 14.75 -18.33 4.78
C PRO A 34 15.86 -17.64 5.56
N GLN A 35 16.09 -18.12 6.78
CA GLN A 35 17.18 -17.66 7.63
C GLN A 35 18.51 -18.22 7.14
N SER A 36 19.00 -17.71 6.04
CA SER A 36 20.36 -18.06 5.63
C SER A 36 21.44 -17.35 6.45
N SER A 37 21.05 -16.42 7.33
CA SER A 37 22.03 -15.58 8.04
C SER A 37 21.67 -15.16 9.46
N GLY A 38 20.58 -15.66 10.03
CA GLY A 38 20.19 -15.32 11.42
C GLY A 38 19.80 -13.85 11.66
N THR A 39 19.72 -13.03 10.63
CA THR A 39 19.32 -11.64 10.70
C THR A 39 18.11 -11.41 9.82
N CYS A 40 16.97 -11.12 10.44
CA CYS A 40 15.84 -10.55 9.73
C CYS A 40 16.24 -9.12 9.31
N ARG A 41 16.85 -9.00 8.14
CA ARG A 41 17.06 -7.71 7.49
C ARG A 41 16.02 -7.62 6.39
N PRO A 42 14.98 -6.78 6.55
CA PRO A 42 14.16 -6.43 5.41
C PRO A 42 15.11 -5.83 4.37
N SER A 43 15.06 -6.35 3.17
CA SER A 43 15.82 -5.83 2.03
C SER A 43 15.38 -4.42 1.66
N ALA A 44 14.17 -4.03 2.06
CA ALA A 44 13.64 -2.68 1.97
C ALA A 44 12.85 -2.35 3.23
N THR A 45 12.95 -1.13 3.72
CA THR A 45 12.18 -0.62 4.86
C THR A 45 11.01 0.22 4.38
N VAL A 46 9.98 0.36 5.20
CA VAL A 46 8.90 1.32 4.94
C VAL A 46 9.44 2.72 5.21
N MET A 47 9.28 3.62 4.26
CA MET A 47 9.60 5.05 4.42
C MET A 47 8.32 5.83 4.74
N PRO A 48 8.23 6.54 5.86
CA PRO A 48 7.09 7.39 6.17
C PRO A 48 6.85 8.48 5.12
N LEU A 49 5.63 9.03 5.08
CA LEU A 49 5.29 10.13 4.16
C LEU A 49 6.31 11.26 4.27
N SER A 50 6.83 11.69 3.13
CA SER A 50 7.87 12.73 3.05
C SER A 50 7.67 13.59 1.81
N ALA A 51 8.00 14.86 1.92
CA ALA A 51 8.11 15.79 0.78
C ALA A 51 9.55 15.88 0.21
N ASP A 52 10.51 15.20 0.83
CA ASP A 52 11.88 15.15 0.36
C ASP A 52 12.02 14.21 -0.84
N LYS A 53 11.98 14.81 -2.03
CA LYS A 53 12.08 14.08 -3.30
C LYS A 53 13.41 13.34 -3.47
N THR A 54 14.49 13.87 -2.90
CA THR A 54 15.82 13.27 -3.01
C THR A 54 15.88 12.01 -2.16
N ALA A 55 15.41 12.09 -0.92
CA ALA A 55 15.32 10.94 -0.04
C ALA A 55 14.39 9.85 -0.60
N LEU A 56 13.22 10.24 -1.15
CA LEU A 56 12.28 9.31 -1.78
C LEU A 56 12.90 8.58 -2.97
N LYS A 57 13.60 9.30 -3.86
CA LYS A 57 14.30 8.69 -5.00
C LYS A 57 15.37 7.71 -4.55
N SER A 58 16.24 8.13 -3.64
CA SER A 58 17.29 7.26 -3.10
C SER A 58 16.71 6.01 -2.44
N HIS A 59 15.56 6.14 -1.78
CA HIS A 59 14.88 5.01 -1.16
C HIS A 59 14.37 4.01 -2.22
N VAL A 60 13.71 4.49 -3.27
CA VAL A 60 13.24 3.65 -4.38
C VAL A 60 14.41 2.98 -5.09
N ASP A 61 15.49 3.71 -5.35
CA ASP A 61 16.70 3.19 -6.00
C ASP A 61 17.41 2.11 -5.16
N SER A 62 17.13 2.06 -3.86
CA SER A 62 17.70 1.05 -2.95
C SER A 62 16.96 -0.28 -2.93
N PHE A 63 15.80 -0.40 -3.60
CA PHE A 63 14.99 -1.61 -3.56
C PHE A 63 15.66 -2.75 -4.33
N PRO A 64 15.98 -3.88 -3.69
CA PRO A 64 16.45 -5.05 -4.39
C PRO A 64 15.27 -5.81 -4.99
N GLY A 65 15.39 -6.22 -6.24
CA GLY A 65 14.41 -7.07 -6.91
C GLY A 65 14.54 -8.55 -6.52
N LEU A 66 14.32 -8.89 -5.24
CA LEU A 66 14.53 -10.24 -4.73
C LEU A 66 13.35 -10.71 -3.87
N GLY A 67 13.08 -12.02 -3.92
CA GLY A 67 12.14 -12.69 -3.01
C GLY A 67 10.77 -12.95 -3.62
N GLY A 68 9.79 -13.22 -2.75
CA GLY A 68 8.39 -13.41 -3.13
C GLY A 68 7.55 -12.19 -2.75
N THR A 69 6.36 -12.08 -3.34
CA THR A 69 5.50 -10.91 -3.22
C THR A 69 4.42 -11.11 -2.16
N ALA A 70 4.50 -10.38 -1.07
CA ALA A 70 3.47 -10.27 -0.03
C ALA A 70 2.65 -8.98 -0.24
N GLY A 71 1.91 -8.88 -1.33
CA GLY A 71 1.23 -7.66 -1.75
C GLY A 71 0.22 -7.13 -0.72
N HIS A 72 -0.40 -8.03 0.08
CA HIS A 72 -1.26 -7.62 1.19
C HIS A 72 -0.52 -6.78 2.23
N LEU A 73 0.76 -7.08 2.53
CA LEU A 73 1.55 -6.28 3.46
C LEU A 73 1.85 -4.90 2.88
N GLY A 74 2.24 -4.83 1.60
CA GLY A 74 2.44 -3.54 0.92
C GLY A 74 1.19 -2.67 0.94
N THR A 75 0.03 -3.26 0.63
CA THR A 75 -1.28 -2.58 0.68
C THR A 75 -1.63 -2.13 2.09
N GLN A 76 -1.42 -2.98 3.08
CA GLN A 76 -1.66 -2.69 4.49
C GLN A 76 -0.81 -1.51 4.98
N PHE A 77 0.50 -1.52 4.70
CA PHE A 77 1.38 -0.43 5.09
C PHE A 77 1.10 0.88 4.34
N ALA A 78 0.68 0.82 3.08
CA ALA A 78 0.21 1.99 2.36
C ALA A 78 -1.01 2.62 3.06
N TRP A 79 -1.94 1.79 3.55
CA TRP A 79 -3.07 2.28 4.34
C TRP A 79 -2.62 2.91 5.66
N TYR A 80 -1.75 2.22 6.42
CA TYR A 80 -1.25 2.73 7.70
C TYR A 80 -0.52 4.07 7.59
N MET A 81 0.19 4.30 6.50
CA MET A 81 0.81 5.61 6.26
C MET A 81 -0.21 6.74 6.05
N LEU A 82 -1.38 6.43 5.50
CA LEU A 82 -2.45 7.39 5.26
C LEU A 82 -3.41 7.54 6.44
N ASP A 83 -3.38 6.62 7.38
CA ASP A 83 -4.26 6.59 8.54
C ASP A 83 -3.75 7.54 9.65
N PRO A 84 -4.61 8.43 10.17
CA PRO A 84 -4.22 9.40 11.21
C PRO A 84 -3.85 8.75 12.55
N ASP A 85 -4.40 7.56 12.84
CA ASP A 85 -4.19 6.88 14.13
C ASP A 85 -2.76 6.30 14.25
N TRP A 86 -2.05 6.18 13.13
CA TRP A 86 -0.66 5.72 13.07
C TRP A 86 0.38 6.82 13.24
N GLY A 87 -0.05 8.05 13.51
CA GLY A 87 0.85 9.19 13.67
C GLY A 87 1.91 9.02 14.76
N SER A 88 1.63 8.23 15.79
CA SER A 88 2.59 7.89 16.85
C SER A 88 3.73 6.98 16.36
N VAL A 89 3.48 6.18 15.33
CA VAL A 89 4.46 5.27 14.72
C VAL A 89 5.34 6.00 13.71
N TRP A 90 4.71 6.79 12.83
CA TRP A 90 5.43 7.47 11.74
C TRP A 90 6.07 8.81 12.13
N GLY A 91 5.70 9.35 13.30
CA GLY A 91 6.09 10.68 13.74
C GLY A 91 5.14 11.79 13.23
N SER A 92 5.12 12.90 13.96
CA SER A 92 4.14 13.97 13.75
C SER A 92 4.19 14.64 12.38
N GLN A 93 5.34 14.64 11.72
CA GLN A 93 5.54 15.26 10.40
C GLN A 93 5.10 14.36 9.23
N SER A 94 4.95 13.06 9.49
CA SER A 94 4.63 12.04 8.47
C SER A 94 3.31 11.33 8.73
N LYS A 95 2.50 11.82 9.66
CA LYS A 95 1.20 11.21 9.98
C LYS A 95 0.16 11.47 8.91
N GLY A 96 -0.73 10.50 8.69
CA GLY A 96 -1.93 10.71 7.90
C GLY A 96 -2.82 11.82 8.49
N LEU A 97 -3.49 12.57 7.64
CA LEU A 97 -4.46 13.58 8.04
C LEU A 97 -5.85 12.93 8.27
N PRO A 98 -6.78 13.59 9.02
CA PRO A 98 -8.11 13.02 9.28
C PRO A 98 -8.87 12.62 8.01
N TYR A 99 -9.59 11.51 8.05
CA TYR A 99 -10.42 11.04 6.94
C TYR A 99 -11.55 12.01 6.58
N ALA A 100 -12.09 12.72 7.56
CA ALA A 100 -13.11 13.76 7.31
C ALA A 100 -12.66 14.78 6.26
N MET A 101 -11.37 15.11 6.19
CA MET A 101 -10.85 16.02 5.17
C MET A 101 -10.90 15.44 3.75
N ALA A 102 -10.94 14.11 3.62
CA ALA A 102 -10.99 13.41 2.34
C ALA A 102 -12.44 13.06 1.92
N THR A 103 -13.38 13.07 2.86
CA THR A 103 -14.78 12.68 2.62
C THR A 103 -15.74 13.87 2.66
N GLU A 104 -15.45 14.90 3.48
CA GLU A 104 -16.24 16.11 3.55
C GLU A 104 -15.95 17.02 2.35
N LEU A 105 -17.01 17.46 1.68
CA LEU A 105 -16.89 18.33 0.53
C LEU A 105 -16.88 19.82 0.96
N ASN A 106 -16.03 20.61 0.29
CA ASN A 106 -16.01 22.06 0.42
C ASN A 106 -17.19 22.71 -0.34
N GLU A 107 -17.27 24.03 -0.34
CA GLU A 107 -18.31 24.80 -1.05
C GLU A 107 -18.34 24.58 -2.57
N TYR A 108 -17.26 24.06 -3.15
CA TYR A 108 -17.15 23.70 -4.57
C TYR A 108 -17.46 22.23 -4.86
N GLY A 109 -17.95 21.48 -3.85
CA GLY A 109 -18.27 20.06 -3.99
C GLY A 109 -17.05 19.14 -4.10
N LYS A 110 -15.88 19.58 -3.61
CA LYS A 110 -14.62 18.82 -3.66
C LYS A 110 -14.11 18.51 -2.27
N PRO A 111 -13.43 17.37 -2.07
CA PRO A 111 -12.73 17.08 -0.82
C PRO A 111 -11.67 18.15 -0.52
N ARG A 112 -11.48 18.45 0.77
CA ARG A 112 -10.42 19.35 1.24
C ARG A 112 -9.02 18.74 1.14
N LEU A 113 -8.94 17.42 1.00
CA LEU A 113 -7.73 16.64 0.90
C LEU A 113 -7.99 15.41 0.04
N TYR A 114 -7.06 15.05 -0.82
CA TYR A 114 -7.04 13.77 -1.50
C TYR A 114 -6.03 12.84 -0.82
N LYS A 115 -6.49 11.71 -0.31
CA LYS A 115 -5.64 10.60 0.11
C LYS A 115 -5.49 9.66 -1.08
N ILE A 116 -4.26 9.46 -1.51
CA ILE A 116 -3.98 8.70 -2.73
C ILE A 116 -2.98 7.60 -2.40
N ALA A 117 -3.28 6.37 -2.81
CA ALA A 117 -2.36 5.25 -2.80
C ALA A 117 -2.08 4.82 -4.24
N VAL A 118 -0.82 4.53 -4.54
CA VAL A 118 -0.42 3.88 -5.79
C VAL A 118 0.14 2.51 -5.44
N LEU A 119 -0.54 1.46 -5.87
CA LEU A 119 -0.10 0.07 -5.66
C LEU A 119 0.48 -0.45 -6.95
N MET A 120 1.68 -1.02 -6.89
CA MET A 120 2.34 -1.59 -8.05
C MET A 120 2.76 -3.03 -7.77
N THR A 121 2.65 -3.89 -8.80
CA THR A 121 3.18 -5.25 -8.77
C THR A 121 3.66 -5.67 -10.17
N ASP A 122 4.68 -6.52 -10.19
CA ASP A 122 5.21 -7.19 -11.38
C ASP A 122 4.86 -8.69 -11.39
N GLY A 123 3.95 -9.14 -10.52
CA GLY A 123 3.58 -10.54 -10.43
C GLY A 123 2.50 -10.86 -9.42
N GLU A 124 2.35 -12.16 -9.21
CA GLU A 124 1.36 -12.72 -8.31
C GLU A 124 1.70 -12.46 -6.85
N TYR A 125 0.66 -12.22 -6.02
CA TYR A 125 0.78 -12.14 -4.56
C TYR A 125 0.93 -13.55 -3.96
N ASN A 126 2.13 -14.08 -4.02
CA ASN A 126 2.46 -15.48 -3.78
C ASN A 126 2.97 -15.80 -2.36
N ARG A 127 2.97 -14.82 -1.47
CA ARG A 127 3.36 -14.99 -0.06
C ARG A 127 2.25 -14.57 0.88
N GLN A 128 1.86 -15.49 1.76
CA GLN A 128 0.92 -15.21 2.85
C GLN A 128 1.56 -15.61 4.17
N TYR A 129 1.19 -14.92 5.25
CA TYR A 129 1.75 -15.17 6.58
C TYR A 129 0.70 -15.67 7.58
N SER A 130 -0.56 -15.29 7.43
CA SER A 130 -1.67 -15.81 8.23
C SER A 130 -3.02 -15.53 7.57
N GLY A 131 -4.05 -16.27 7.95
CA GLY A 131 -5.43 -16.04 7.49
C GLY A 131 -5.66 -16.45 6.05
N ALA A 132 -6.43 -15.64 5.33
CA ALA A 132 -6.70 -15.81 3.90
C ALA A 132 -5.43 -15.62 3.05
N ASP A 133 -5.50 -16.03 1.80
CA ASP A 133 -4.39 -15.79 0.87
C ASP A 133 -4.11 -14.29 0.68
N SER A 134 -2.88 -13.98 0.22
CA SER A 134 -2.38 -12.61 0.08
C SER A 134 -3.28 -11.74 -0.80
N THR A 135 -3.82 -12.32 -1.87
CA THR A 135 -4.71 -11.66 -2.81
C THR A 135 -6.03 -11.25 -2.17
N THR A 136 -6.66 -12.18 -1.46
CA THR A 136 -7.92 -11.93 -0.74
C THR A 136 -7.73 -10.85 0.33
N GLN A 137 -6.66 -10.91 1.10
CA GLN A 137 -6.35 -9.89 2.10
C GLN A 137 -6.14 -8.52 1.47
N ALA A 138 -5.36 -8.44 0.37
CA ALA A 138 -5.12 -7.17 -0.32
C ALA A 138 -6.42 -6.55 -0.86
N ARG A 139 -7.29 -7.35 -1.48
CA ARG A 139 -8.60 -6.87 -1.98
C ARG A 139 -9.50 -6.35 -0.86
N GLU A 140 -9.49 -6.99 0.31
CA GLU A 140 -10.22 -6.54 1.48
C GLU A 140 -9.68 -5.19 1.98
N PHE A 141 -8.36 -5.03 2.06
CA PHE A 141 -7.75 -3.74 2.40
C PHE A 141 -8.11 -2.65 1.39
N CYS A 142 -8.01 -2.94 0.10
CA CYS A 142 -8.41 -2.00 -0.95
C CYS A 142 -9.87 -1.57 -0.80
N THR A 143 -10.77 -2.50 -0.49
CA THR A 143 -12.19 -2.21 -0.28
C THR A 143 -12.39 -1.25 0.90
N ARG A 144 -11.70 -1.49 2.01
CA ARG A 144 -11.78 -0.62 3.19
C ARG A 144 -11.14 0.75 2.94
N MET A 145 -9.98 0.79 2.31
CA MET A 145 -9.32 2.04 1.93
C MET A 145 -10.23 2.92 1.06
N LYS A 146 -10.92 2.32 0.08
CA LYS A 146 -11.90 3.03 -0.75
C LYS A 146 -13.10 3.55 0.06
N ALA A 147 -13.57 2.78 1.01
CA ALA A 147 -14.67 3.20 1.90
C ALA A 147 -14.29 4.40 2.79
N GLU A 148 -13.01 4.56 3.13
CA GLU A 148 -12.46 5.70 3.87
C GLU A 148 -12.12 6.90 2.96
N GLY A 149 -12.48 6.85 1.68
CA GLY A 149 -12.25 7.94 0.72
C GLY A 149 -10.83 7.99 0.16
N ILE A 150 -10.05 6.92 0.30
CA ILE A 150 -8.72 6.81 -0.32
C ILE A 150 -8.89 6.46 -1.80
N VAL A 151 -8.32 7.28 -2.68
CA VAL A 151 -8.23 6.97 -4.10
C VAL A 151 -7.05 6.04 -4.35
N ILE A 152 -7.31 4.89 -4.94
CA ILE A 152 -6.30 3.88 -5.23
C ILE A 152 -6.07 3.82 -6.73
N TYR A 153 -4.85 4.11 -7.14
CA TYR A 153 -4.32 3.77 -8.46
C TYR A 153 -3.58 2.45 -8.38
N THR A 154 -3.71 1.63 -9.39
CA THR A 154 -2.98 0.37 -9.48
C THR A 154 -2.22 0.27 -10.78
N VAL A 155 -1.00 -0.27 -10.70
CA VAL A 155 -0.11 -0.44 -11.84
C VAL A 155 0.37 -1.89 -11.86
N GLY A 156 -0.11 -2.67 -12.83
CA GLY A 156 0.46 -3.97 -13.16
C GLY A 156 1.60 -3.78 -14.14
N PHE A 157 2.71 -4.44 -13.93
CA PHE A 157 3.84 -4.45 -14.84
C PHE A 157 4.14 -5.86 -15.29
N GLU A 158 3.98 -6.14 -16.58
CA GLU A 158 4.19 -7.47 -17.19
C GLU A 158 3.35 -8.60 -16.53
N ILE A 159 2.18 -8.27 -15.96
CA ILE A 159 1.30 -9.25 -15.29
C ILE A 159 0.33 -9.97 -16.25
N GLY A 160 0.40 -9.68 -17.54
CA GLY A 160 -0.55 -10.20 -18.52
C GLY A 160 -1.90 -9.46 -18.51
N GLU A 161 -2.87 -10.01 -19.24
CA GLU A 161 -4.22 -9.44 -19.38
C GLU A 161 -5.31 -10.26 -18.65
N SER A 162 -4.88 -11.19 -17.80
CA SER A 162 -5.76 -12.07 -17.02
C SER A 162 -4.98 -12.71 -15.87
N GLY A 163 -5.70 -13.35 -14.95
CA GLY A 163 -5.11 -14.05 -13.81
C GLY A 163 -5.21 -13.28 -12.51
N SER A 164 -4.73 -13.87 -11.44
CA SER A 164 -4.92 -13.37 -10.08
C SER A 164 -4.29 -11.99 -9.84
N ALA A 165 -3.11 -11.73 -10.40
CA ALA A 165 -2.46 -10.42 -10.32
C ALA A 165 -3.28 -9.34 -11.03
N TYR A 166 -3.69 -9.60 -12.27
CA TYR A 166 -4.52 -8.69 -13.07
C TYR A 166 -5.83 -8.36 -12.35
N ASP A 167 -6.58 -9.39 -11.94
CA ASP A 167 -7.85 -9.25 -11.23
C ASP A 167 -7.70 -8.48 -9.92
N THR A 168 -6.59 -8.69 -9.22
CA THR A 168 -6.31 -8.00 -7.96
C THR A 168 -6.04 -6.52 -8.19
N MET A 169 -5.21 -6.18 -9.16
CA MET A 169 -4.94 -4.80 -9.50
C MET A 169 -6.21 -4.09 -9.98
N GLN A 170 -6.99 -4.73 -10.85
CA GLN A 170 -8.26 -4.18 -11.33
C GLN A 170 -9.27 -3.95 -10.21
N GLN A 171 -9.43 -4.90 -9.28
CA GLN A 171 -10.36 -4.77 -8.15
C GLN A 171 -9.89 -3.78 -7.08
N CYS A 172 -8.58 -3.62 -6.89
CA CYS A 172 -8.01 -2.65 -5.98
C CYS A 172 -8.16 -1.21 -6.48
N ALA A 173 -8.08 -0.99 -7.78
CA ALA A 173 -8.28 0.34 -8.35
C ALA A 173 -9.61 0.97 -7.91
N SER A 174 -9.64 2.28 -7.71
CA SER A 174 -10.87 3.00 -7.33
C SER A 174 -11.90 3.01 -8.46
N THR A 175 -11.45 3.13 -9.71
CA THR A 175 -12.26 2.99 -10.93
C THR A 175 -11.43 2.27 -12.00
N SER A 176 -12.05 1.89 -13.10
CA SER A 176 -11.33 1.31 -14.24
C SER A 176 -10.27 2.25 -14.83
N GLU A 177 -10.46 3.56 -14.72
CA GLU A 177 -9.51 4.59 -15.19
C GLU A 177 -8.27 4.72 -14.27
N HIS A 178 -8.34 4.17 -13.06
CA HIS A 178 -7.24 4.14 -12.12
C HIS A 178 -6.41 2.84 -12.19
N PHE A 179 -6.76 1.93 -13.10
CA PHE A 179 -6.00 0.71 -13.35
C PHE A 179 -5.16 0.84 -14.62
N TYR A 180 -3.87 0.64 -14.47
CA TYR A 180 -2.89 0.60 -15.56
C TYR A 180 -2.27 -0.78 -15.64
N ASN A 181 -2.20 -1.34 -16.85
CA ASN A 181 -1.50 -2.60 -17.12
C ASN A 181 -0.41 -2.31 -18.15
N ALA A 182 0.82 -2.21 -17.71
CA ALA A 182 1.97 -1.87 -18.53
C ALA A 182 2.71 -3.14 -18.95
N SER A 183 2.88 -3.35 -20.25
CA SER A 183 3.57 -4.50 -20.83
C SER A 183 5.07 -4.29 -21.03
N ASN A 184 5.53 -3.06 -20.82
CA ASN A 184 6.94 -2.66 -20.98
C ASN A 184 7.26 -1.38 -20.22
N GLY A 185 8.55 -1.04 -20.11
CA GLY A 185 9.00 0.12 -19.35
C GLY A 185 8.53 1.48 -19.90
N GLU A 186 8.23 1.60 -21.19
CA GLU A 186 7.69 2.85 -21.74
C GLU A 186 6.23 3.04 -21.32
N GLU A 187 5.41 2.00 -21.38
CA GLU A 187 4.04 2.04 -20.87
C GLU A 187 3.99 2.29 -19.38
N LEU A 188 4.92 1.70 -18.62
CA LEU A 188 5.07 1.97 -17.19
C LEU A 188 5.35 3.46 -16.92
N ARG A 189 6.25 4.06 -17.71
CA ARG A 189 6.53 5.51 -17.61
C ARG A 189 5.31 6.36 -17.93
N ILE A 190 4.54 5.97 -18.94
CA ILE A 190 3.30 6.66 -19.33
C ILE A 190 2.29 6.56 -18.18
N ALA A 191 2.07 5.38 -17.60
CA ALA A 191 1.16 5.17 -16.49
C ALA A 191 1.48 6.09 -15.30
N PHE A 192 2.73 6.13 -14.86
CA PHE A 192 3.13 7.02 -13.75
C PHE A 192 3.02 8.50 -14.09
N ARG A 193 3.31 8.89 -15.33
CA ARG A 193 3.11 10.28 -15.78
C ARG A 193 1.63 10.66 -15.76
N ASP A 194 0.76 9.79 -16.24
CA ASP A 194 -0.67 10.04 -16.30
C ASP A 194 -1.28 10.13 -14.88
N ILE A 195 -0.87 9.24 -13.98
CA ILE A 195 -1.22 9.34 -12.55
C ILE A 195 -0.77 10.67 -11.99
N ALA A 196 0.47 11.08 -12.24
CA ALA A 196 1.00 12.36 -11.74
C ALA A 196 0.23 13.56 -12.30
N MET A 197 -0.18 13.53 -13.57
CA MET A 197 -1.01 14.58 -14.17
C MET A 197 -2.41 14.62 -13.55
N GLN A 198 -3.07 13.49 -13.38
CA GLN A 198 -4.39 13.42 -12.73
C GLN A 198 -4.33 13.96 -11.30
N VAL A 199 -3.35 13.53 -10.51
CA VAL A 199 -3.13 14.01 -9.14
C VAL A 199 -2.85 15.52 -9.11
N SER A 200 -2.10 16.04 -10.09
CA SER A 200 -1.80 17.49 -10.19
C SER A 200 -3.04 18.30 -10.54
N THR A 201 -3.90 17.79 -11.42
CA THR A 201 -5.15 18.49 -11.78
C THR A 201 -6.14 18.54 -10.63
N LEU A 202 -6.17 17.54 -9.76
CA LEU A 202 -6.96 17.56 -8.52
C LEU A 202 -6.53 18.71 -7.59
N ARG A 203 -5.24 19.09 -7.58
CA ARG A 203 -4.70 20.18 -6.76
C ARG A 203 -4.92 21.58 -7.35
N LEU A 204 -5.00 21.70 -8.69
CA LEU A 204 -5.14 22.97 -9.38
C LEU A 204 -6.59 23.45 -9.56
N ALA A 205 -7.53 22.67 -9.10
CA ALA A 205 -8.97 22.96 -9.21
C ALA A 205 -9.52 23.66 -7.94
N GLU A 206 -8.63 24.31 -7.16
CA GLU A 206 -8.97 25.19 -6.02
C GLU A 206 -9.17 26.63 -6.47
#